data_2c11b95dd639e5ad8f0667940cc680a0
#
_entry.id   2c11b95dd639e5ad8f0667940cc680a0
#
_cell.length_a   1.000
_cell.length_b   1.000
_cell.length_c   1.000
_cell.angle_alpha   90.00
_cell.angle_beta   90.00
_cell.angle_gamma   90.00
#
_symmetry.space_group_name_H-M   'P 1'
#
loop_
_entity.id
_entity.type
_entity.pdbx_description
1 polymer ?
#
loop_
_entity_poly.entity_id
_entity_poly.type
_entity_poly.pdbx_seq_one_letter_code
_entity_poly.pdbx_strand_id
1 'polypeptide(L)'
;NLPLEILDDPKILATMKIIKRPDGSRNYVTDQNTASFLNYNGRIGIEIRGSSTQTLPKKQYSLTTLKADNISNNNVSIFGMPSENDWILNGLGFDPSLIRDYMAYYMSRELGNYASKREFCEVVINGNYKGLYVFQEKIKSNENRVNVLKIEATDNTLPNITGGYITKADKTTGGDPVAFWMDETKFVHDLPKPENATPEQTQYIEAEFNRMQDHAYDDDLIDGYRTIIDVPSFVDFMLVNELCSNADVYQSSTFFHKDRGGKLRAGPVWDFNQSFGSTFTNSSHVDQWQFNNGNRIGPPFWSYLFDNSDFRCVLAKRWNEVKALGKPLNKDVLIAYLDNALSYISEAIPRESQRWGAINDHATDVNRVRNFIVNRTTWINNNIGSFANCANVLLPPLVITKINYNPKTSTGFPVSNDLEFVALQNISDRSVNLSGVYFRQLGLTFQFPYNSHLLEQTKRFI
;
A
#
# COMPACT_ATOMS: atom_id res chain seq x y z
N ASN A 1 28.34 5.20 -30.35
CA ASN A 1 28.46 4.90 -28.92
C ASN A 1 27.62 3.67 -28.64
N LEU A 2 28.19 2.65 -27.98
CA LEU A 2 27.43 1.52 -27.45
C LEU A 2 26.46 2.02 -26.38
N PRO A 3 25.27 1.40 -26.26
CA PRO A 3 24.36 1.73 -25.17
C PRO A 3 25.05 1.54 -23.82
N LEU A 4 24.80 2.46 -22.87
CA LEU A 4 25.28 2.29 -21.50
C LEU A 4 24.56 1.11 -20.85
N GLU A 5 25.26 0.36 -20.02
CA GLU A 5 24.66 -0.65 -19.16
C GLU A 5 23.81 0.04 -18.09
N ILE A 6 22.63 -0.52 -17.83
CA ILE A 6 21.79 -0.03 -16.72
C ILE A 6 22.33 -0.65 -15.43
N LEU A 7 22.77 0.21 -14.51
CA LEU A 7 23.35 -0.18 -13.23
C LEU A 7 22.30 -0.17 -12.12
N ASP A 8 22.64 -0.68 -10.95
CA ASP A 8 21.83 -0.57 -9.73
C ASP A 8 21.84 0.87 -9.20
N ASP A 9 23.04 1.49 -9.17
CA ASP A 9 23.25 2.89 -8.79
C ASP A 9 24.53 3.40 -9.47
N PRO A 10 24.59 4.63 -9.98
CA PRO A 10 23.53 5.62 -10.10
C PRO A 10 22.60 5.38 -11.30
N LYS A 11 21.46 6.06 -11.32
CA LYS A 11 20.59 6.14 -12.50
C LYS A 11 21.34 6.67 -13.70
N ILE A 12 21.18 6.01 -14.84
CA ILE A 12 21.67 6.52 -16.12
C ILE A 12 20.57 7.25 -16.88
N LEU A 13 20.96 8.20 -17.71
CA LEU A 13 20.04 8.94 -18.59
C LEU A 13 19.57 8.06 -19.75
N ALA A 14 18.29 8.10 -20.02
CA ALA A 14 17.65 7.43 -21.14
C ALA A 14 16.47 8.24 -21.69
N THR A 15 15.88 7.76 -22.77
CA THR A 15 14.59 8.23 -23.28
C THR A 15 13.57 7.12 -23.18
N MET A 16 12.33 7.48 -22.87
CA MET A 16 11.22 6.53 -22.78
C MET A 16 10.07 7.00 -23.65
N LYS A 17 9.47 6.07 -24.38
CA LYS A 17 8.18 6.24 -25.04
C LYS A 17 7.21 5.21 -24.49
N ILE A 18 5.99 5.64 -24.14
CA ILE A 18 4.92 4.77 -23.74
C ILE A 18 3.81 4.86 -24.78
N ILE A 19 3.50 3.75 -25.41
CA ILE A 19 2.47 3.64 -26.43
C ILE A 19 1.18 3.21 -25.77
N LYS A 20 0.12 3.98 -25.94
CA LYS A 20 -1.25 3.62 -25.54
C LYS A 20 -2.24 4.30 -26.46
N ARG A 21 -2.84 3.55 -27.36
CA ARG A 21 -3.86 4.08 -28.29
C ARG A 21 -5.07 4.57 -27.52
N PRO A 22 -5.59 5.78 -27.81
CA PRO A 22 -6.71 6.38 -27.07
C PRO A 22 -8.02 5.58 -27.17
N ASP A 23 -8.21 4.87 -28.28
CA ASP A 23 -9.40 4.05 -28.57
C ASP A 23 -9.37 2.67 -27.89
N GLY A 24 -8.29 2.36 -27.15
CA GLY A 24 -8.11 1.06 -26.50
C GLY A 24 -7.76 -0.10 -27.43
N SER A 25 -7.55 0.18 -28.74
CA SER A 25 -7.13 -0.83 -29.69
C SER A 25 -5.70 -1.29 -29.42
N ARG A 26 -5.32 -2.41 -30.05
CA ARG A 26 -3.99 -3.03 -29.89
C ARG A 26 -2.88 -2.05 -30.24
N ASN A 27 -1.87 -1.94 -29.36
CA ASN A 27 -0.66 -1.16 -29.59
C ASN A 27 0.35 -1.95 -30.42
N TYR A 28 1.10 -1.25 -31.30
CA TYR A 28 2.20 -1.81 -32.07
C TYR A 28 3.48 -1.01 -31.82
N VAL A 29 4.64 -1.65 -31.93
CA VAL A 29 5.95 -0.96 -31.74
C VAL A 29 6.10 0.20 -32.74
N THR A 30 5.56 0.08 -33.95
CA THR A 30 5.54 1.15 -34.96
C THR A 30 4.77 2.39 -34.54
N ASP A 31 3.83 2.27 -33.62
CA ASP A 31 3.03 3.39 -33.10
C ASP A 31 3.90 4.42 -32.35
N GLN A 32 5.13 4.05 -31.96
CA GLN A 32 6.09 4.98 -31.37
C GLN A 32 6.41 6.22 -32.24
N ASN A 33 6.06 6.18 -33.52
CA ASN A 33 6.26 7.27 -34.46
C ASN A 33 5.02 8.15 -34.63
N THR A 34 3.91 7.81 -34.00
CA THR A 34 2.64 8.54 -34.06
C THR A 34 2.39 9.25 -32.74
N ALA A 35 2.53 10.56 -32.71
CA ALA A 35 2.48 11.35 -31.46
C ALA A 35 1.15 11.16 -30.68
N SER A 36 0.02 11.01 -31.37
CA SER A 36 -1.29 10.80 -30.74
C SER A 36 -1.45 9.44 -30.04
N PHE A 37 -0.56 8.50 -30.29
CA PHE A 37 -0.53 7.18 -29.64
C PHE A 37 0.45 7.11 -28.45
N LEU A 38 1.19 8.21 -28.18
CA LEU A 38 2.14 8.26 -27.10
C LEU A 38 1.51 8.84 -25.83
N ASN A 39 1.40 8.01 -24.81
CA ASN A 39 1.02 8.44 -23.47
C ASN A 39 2.15 9.17 -22.76
N TYR A 40 3.42 8.82 -23.09
CA TYR A 40 4.61 9.52 -22.65
C TYR A 40 5.68 9.50 -23.75
N ASN A 41 6.44 10.58 -23.86
CA ASN A 41 7.63 10.67 -24.72
C ASN A 41 8.57 11.68 -24.09
N GLY A 42 9.63 11.20 -23.43
CA GLY A 42 10.51 12.13 -22.72
C GLY A 42 11.77 11.49 -22.13
N ARG A 43 12.48 12.29 -21.35
CA ARG A 43 13.70 11.91 -20.64
C ARG A 43 13.39 11.15 -19.36
N ILE A 44 14.23 10.18 -19.03
CA ILE A 44 14.19 9.45 -17.76
C ILE A 44 15.58 9.23 -17.21
N GLY A 45 15.68 9.11 -15.90
CA GLY A 45 16.73 8.36 -15.23
C GLY A 45 16.26 6.93 -15.02
N ILE A 46 17.10 5.93 -15.28
CA ILE A 46 16.76 4.51 -15.10
C ILE A 46 17.90 3.78 -14.37
N GLU A 47 17.52 2.93 -13.42
CA GLU A 47 18.42 2.03 -12.69
C GLU A 47 17.78 0.65 -12.50
N ILE A 48 18.60 -0.37 -12.28
CA ILE A 48 18.14 -1.66 -11.77
C ILE A 48 17.68 -1.46 -10.32
N ARG A 49 16.66 -2.19 -9.91
CA ARG A 49 16.16 -2.17 -8.53
C ARG A 49 15.88 -3.57 -8.00
N GLY A 50 15.64 -3.61 -6.70
CA GLY A 50 15.28 -4.81 -5.96
C GLY A 50 16.46 -5.34 -5.15
N SER A 51 16.22 -6.39 -4.40
CA SER A 51 17.22 -7.13 -3.63
C SER A 51 17.45 -8.49 -4.29
N SER A 52 16.75 -9.51 -3.85
CA SER A 52 16.83 -10.87 -4.40
C SER A 52 16.50 -10.93 -5.90
N THR A 53 15.60 -10.08 -6.39
CA THR A 53 15.23 -10.01 -7.80
C THR A 53 16.40 -9.58 -8.73
N GLN A 54 17.43 -8.96 -8.19
CA GLN A 54 18.63 -8.63 -8.98
C GLN A 54 19.43 -9.86 -9.43
N THR A 55 19.25 -11.01 -8.77
CA THR A 55 19.87 -12.27 -9.19
C THR A 55 19.23 -12.84 -10.45
N LEU A 56 18.01 -12.42 -10.78
CA LEU A 56 17.27 -12.92 -11.93
C LEU A 56 17.75 -12.31 -13.24
N PRO A 57 17.72 -13.05 -14.36
CA PRO A 57 18.02 -12.51 -15.69
C PRO A 57 17.08 -11.36 -16.08
N LYS A 58 15.81 -11.45 -15.72
CA LYS A 58 14.79 -10.42 -15.93
C LYS A 58 14.86 -9.38 -14.81
N LYS A 59 15.47 -8.24 -15.10
CA LYS A 59 15.67 -7.16 -14.13
C LYS A 59 14.40 -6.34 -13.94
N GLN A 60 14.23 -5.78 -12.75
CA GLN A 60 13.28 -4.72 -12.44
C GLN A 60 13.98 -3.36 -12.53
N TYR A 61 13.21 -2.29 -12.78
CA TYR A 61 13.79 -0.96 -12.94
C TYR A 61 13.04 0.08 -12.10
N SER A 62 13.82 1.02 -11.56
CA SER A 62 13.31 2.26 -10.98
C SER A 62 13.50 3.37 -12.01
N LEU A 63 12.48 4.18 -12.19
CA LEU A 63 12.45 5.24 -13.20
C LEU A 63 12.18 6.59 -12.53
N THR A 64 12.85 7.63 -13.00
CA THR A 64 12.50 9.01 -12.68
C THR A 64 12.32 9.79 -13.97
N THR A 65 11.12 10.36 -14.19
CA THR A 65 10.87 11.23 -15.35
C THR A 65 11.55 12.57 -15.14
N LEU A 66 12.23 13.05 -16.18
CA LEU A 66 13.09 14.23 -16.14
C LEU A 66 12.66 15.30 -17.15
N LYS A 67 12.96 16.56 -16.86
CA LYS A 67 12.84 17.68 -17.80
C LYS A 67 13.93 17.62 -18.86
N ALA A 68 13.85 18.52 -19.83
CA ALA A 68 14.80 18.62 -20.93
C ALA A 68 16.25 18.91 -20.50
N ASP A 69 16.45 19.44 -19.29
CA ASP A 69 17.77 19.68 -18.69
C ASP A 69 18.47 18.40 -18.22
N ASN A 70 17.80 17.23 -18.24
CA ASN A 70 18.29 15.93 -17.77
C ASN A 70 18.60 15.86 -16.25
N ILE A 71 18.19 16.82 -15.47
CA ILE A 71 18.49 16.96 -14.03
C ILE A 71 17.21 17.12 -13.22
N SER A 72 16.37 18.07 -13.61
CA SER A 72 15.16 18.39 -12.87
C SER A 72 14.08 17.34 -13.06
N ASN A 73 13.43 16.97 -11.96
CA ASN A 73 12.29 16.06 -11.99
C ASN A 73 11.13 16.65 -12.80
N ASN A 74 10.44 15.79 -13.53
CA ASN A 74 9.29 16.14 -14.36
C ASN A 74 8.06 15.35 -13.89
N ASN A 75 7.19 15.98 -13.12
CA ASN A 75 5.95 15.35 -12.72
C ASN A 75 5.02 15.23 -13.93
N VAL A 76 4.60 14.02 -14.23
CA VAL A 76 3.74 13.69 -15.37
C VAL A 76 2.68 12.68 -14.98
N SER A 77 1.50 12.77 -15.59
CA SER A 77 0.48 11.72 -15.50
C SER A 77 0.77 10.64 -16.54
N ILE A 78 0.94 9.41 -16.10
CA ILE A 78 1.15 8.24 -16.97
C ILE A 78 0.00 7.25 -16.73
N PHE A 79 -0.62 6.75 -17.80
CA PHE A 79 -1.79 5.87 -17.77
C PHE A 79 -2.99 6.41 -16.96
N GLY A 80 -3.11 7.73 -16.81
CA GLY A 80 -4.13 8.35 -15.96
C GLY A 80 -3.84 8.29 -14.47
N MET A 81 -2.67 7.80 -14.08
CA MET A 81 -2.22 7.90 -12.68
C MET A 81 -1.89 9.35 -12.32
N PRO A 82 -2.04 9.76 -11.06
CA PRO A 82 -1.69 11.10 -10.60
C PRO A 82 -0.28 11.52 -11.00
N SER A 83 -0.12 12.82 -11.26
CA SER A 83 1.15 13.41 -11.72
C SER A 83 2.25 13.21 -10.69
N GLU A 84 3.35 12.58 -11.09
CA GLU A 84 4.52 12.28 -10.27
C GLU A 84 5.72 11.99 -11.17
N ASN A 85 6.91 11.88 -10.58
CA ASN A 85 8.15 11.62 -11.31
C ASN A 85 8.78 10.25 -11.04
N ASP A 86 8.46 9.58 -9.93
CA ASP A 86 9.05 8.29 -9.55
C ASP A 86 8.12 7.12 -9.86
N TRP A 87 8.62 6.17 -10.66
CA TRP A 87 7.91 5.02 -11.17
C TRP A 87 8.74 3.74 -11.07
N ILE A 88 8.08 2.61 -11.19
CA ILE A 88 8.72 1.29 -11.18
C ILE A 88 8.24 0.47 -12.36
N LEU A 89 9.15 -0.25 -12.99
CA LEU A 89 8.88 -1.38 -13.86
C LEU A 89 9.13 -2.67 -13.07
N ASN A 90 8.07 -3.26 -12.54
CA ASN A 90 8.12 -4.53 -11.83
C ASN A 90 8.17 -5.68 -12.83
N GLY A 91 9.22 -6.50 -12.76
CA GLY A 91 9.49 -7.57 -13.72
C GLY A 91 8.72 -8.86 -13.50
N LEU A 92 7.98 -9.01 -12.41
CA LEU A 92 7.22 -10.23 -12.05
C LEU A 92 8.06 -11.51 -11.97
N GLY A 93 9.35 -11.38 -11.64
CA GLY A 93 10.35 -12.43 -11.84
C GLY A 93 10.17 -13.71 -11.03
N PHE A 94 9.55 -13.63 -9.85
CA PHE A 94 9.27 -14.77 -8.96
C PHE A 94 7.80 -15.22 -9.00
N ASP A 95 7.01 -14.69 -9.90
CA ASP A 95 5.58 -14.99 -9.99
C ASP A 95 5.23 -15.64 -11.35
N PRO A 96 5.21 -16.98 -11.45
CA PRO A 96 4.79 -17.64 -12.68
C PRO A 96 3.34 -17.36 -13.07
N SER A 97 2.48 -16.97 -12.12
CA SER A 97 1.10 -16.58 -12.42
C SER A 97 0.99 -15.19 -13.03
N LEU A 98 2.00 -14.33 -12.84
CA LEU A 98 2.06 -12.93 -13.30
C LEU A 98 1.04 -11.98 -12.65
N ILE A 99 0.36 -12.41 -11.56
CA ILE A 99 -0.85 -11.75 -11.10
C ILE A 99 -0.88 -11.47 -9.58
N ARG A 100 0.04 -12.02 -8.78
CA ARG A 100 -0.02 -11.97 -7.31
C ARG A 100 -0.02 -10.55 -6.76
N ASP A 101 0.98 -9.73 -7.11
CA ASP A 101 1.02 -8.31 -6.74
C ASP A 101 -0.22 -7.56 -7.25
N TYR A 102 -0.62 -7.89 -8.49
CA TYR A 102 -1.75 -7.25 -9.13
C TYR A 102 -3.05 -7.48 -8.38
N MET A 103 -3.27 -8.69 -7.87
CA MET A 103 -4.40 -9.06 -7.02
C MET A 103 -4.36 -8.38 -5.65
N ALA A 104 -3.22 -8.42 -4.96
CA ALA A 104 -3.09 -7.88 -3.62
C ALA A 104 -3.32 -6.36 -3.57
N TYR A 105 -2.76 -5.63 -4.53
CA TYR A 105 -2.96 -4.17 -4.62
C TYR A 105 -4.40 -3.81 -4.98
N TYR A 106 -5.07 -4.62 -5.81
CA TYR A 106 -6.51 -4.46 -6.05
C TYR A 106 -7.29 -4.57 -4.75
N MET A 107 -7.10 -5.64 -3.98
CA MET A 107 -7.81 -5.85 -2.71
C MET A 107 -7.62 -4.67 -1.75
N SER A 108 -6.40 -4.21 -1.54
CA SER A 108 -6.11 -3.08 -0.66
C SER A 108 -6.82 -1.79 -1.10
N ARG A 109 -6.84 -1.53 -2.41
CA ARG A 109 -7.53 -0.34 -2.97
C ARG A 109 -9.04 -0.42 -2.82
N GLU A 110 -9.63 -1.58 -3.08
CA GLU A 110 -11.08 -1.78 -2.94
C GLU A 110 -11.54 -1.70 -1.47
N LEU A 111 -10.63 -1.92 -0.52
CA LEU A 111 -10.89 -1.65 0.91
C LEU A 111 -10.80 -0.16 1.27
N GLY A 112 -10.39 0.71 0.33
CA GLY A 112 -10.25 2.14 0.52
C GLY A 112 -8.87 2.59 1.03
N ASN A 113 -7.86 1.69 1.02
CA ASN A 113 -6.50 2.04 1.39
C ASN A 113 -5.66 2.36 0.15
N TYR A 114 -4.65 3.25 0.31
CA TYR A 114 -3.69 3.45 -0.75
C TYR A 114 -2.90 2.15 -1.00
N ALA A 115 -2.81 1.77 -2.26
CA ALA A 115 -1.83 0.84 -2.79
C ALA A 115 -1.42 1.31 -4.17
N SER A 116 -0.19 1.04 -4.58
CA SER A 116 0.38 1.52 -5.84
C SER A 116 -0.56 1.27 -7.02
N LYS A 117 -0.93 2.34 -7.72
CA LYS A 117 -1.61 2.25 -9.02
C LYS A 117 -0.66 1.63 -10.02
N ARG A 118 -1.20 0.86 -10.95
CA ARG A 118 -0.41 0.03 -11.83
C ARG A 118 -1.09 -0.28 -13.15
N GLU A 119 -0.30 -0.58 -14.17
CA GLU A 119 -0.75 -0.98 -15.48
C GLU A 119 0.21 -2.03 -16.07
N PHE A 120 -0.30 -3.07 -16.70
CA PHE A 120 0.53 -4.01 -17.44
C PHE A 120 1.13 -3.35 -18.68
N CYS A 121 2.39 -3.66 -18.97
CA CYS A 121 3.05 -3.19 -20.18
C CYS A 121 4.10 -4.20 -20.67
N GLU A 122 4.34 -4.24 -21.96
CA GLU A 122 5.45 -4.96 -22.54
C GLU A 122 6.62 -3.99 -22.76
N VAL A 123 7.83 -4.39 -22.39
CA VAL A 123 9.01 -3.53 -22.38
C VAL A 123 9.98 -3.91 -23.47
N VAL A 124 10.47 -2.91 -24.22
CA VAL A 124 11.55 -3.03 -25.19
C VAL A 124 12.65 -2.05 -24.80
N ILE A 125 13.89 -2.53 -24.62
CA ILE A 125 15.05 -1.71 -24.31
C ILE A 125 16.06 -1.84 -25.46
N ASN A 126 16.36 -0.72 -26.12
CA ASN A 126 17.31 -0.67 -27.26
C ASN A 126 16.99 -1.73 -28.34
N GLY A 127 15.73 -1.85 -28.71
CA GLY A 127 15.25 -2.84 -29.70
C GLY A 127 15.13 -4.28 -29.19
N ASN A 128 15.54 -4.56 -27.94
CA ASN A 128 15.48 -5.88 -27.35
C ASN A 128 14.22 -6.01 -26.48
N TYR A 129 13.35 -6.94 -26.80
CA TYR A 129 12.14 -7.25 -26.03
C TYR A 129 12.52 -7.83 -24.67
N LYS A 130 12.01 -7.21 -23.59
CA LYS A 130 12.28 -7.59 -22.20
C LYS A 130 11.12 -8.32 -21.53
N GLY A 131 10.00 -8.45 -22.20
CA GLY A 131 8.84 -9.19 -21.68
C GLY A 131 7.76 -8.31 -21.07
N LEU A 132 6.86 -8.97 -20.32
CA LEU A 132 5.73 -8.38 -19.61
C LEU A 132 6.20 -7.80 -18.27
N TYR A 133 5.84 -6.56 -18.01
CA TYR A 133 6.09 -5.83 -16.77
C TYR A 133 4.82 -5.23 -16.21
N VAL A 134 4.86 -4.82 -14.97
CA VAL A 134 3.87 -3.91 -14.38
C VAL A 134 4.54 -2.55 -14.18
N PHE A 135 4.04 -1.53 -14.87
CA PHE A 135 4.38 -0.13 -14.61
C PHE A 135 3.57 0.34 -13.41
N GLN A 136 4.22 0.81 -12.35
CA GLN A 136 3.54 1.13 -11.10
C GLN A 136 4.13 2.32 -10.37
N GLU A 137 3.33 2.91 -9.49
CA GLU A 137 3.77 3.95 -8.55
C GLU A 137 4.81 3.40 -7.57
N LYS A 138 5.83 4.20 -7.27
CA LYS A 138 6.71 4.00 -6.13
C LYS A 138 6.01 4.48 -4.86
N ILE A 139 6.12 3.75 -3.74
CA ILE A 139 5.67 4.25 -2.43
C ILE A 139 6.46 5.50 -2.10
N LYS A 140 5.76 6.57 -1.73
CA LYS A 140 6.33 7.89 -1.49
C LYS A 140 5.31 8.78 -0.79
N SER A 141 5.78 9.75 0.00
CA SER A 141 4.91 10.82 0.50
C SER A 141 4.41 11.69 -0.65
N ASN A 142 3.11 11.70 -0.85
CA ASN A 142 2.40 12.54 -1.82
C ASN A 142 0.90 12.50 -1.49
N GLU A 143 0.17 13.57 -1.76
CA GLU A 143 -1.28 13.64 -1.51
C GLU A 143 -2.09 12.52 -2.19
N ASN A 144 -1.60 12.01 -3.34
CA ASN A 144 -2.24 10.94 -4.10
C ASN A 144 -1.62 9.55 -3.86
N ARG A 145 -0.61 9.44 -3.00
CA ARG A 145 0.06 8.20 -2.60
C ARG A 145 -0.06 8.02 -1.08
N VAL A 146 1.04 8.00 -0.35
CA VAL A 146 1.00 8.03 1.11
C VAL A 146 0.88 9.49 1.54
N ASN A 147 -0.34 9.89 1.92
CA ASN A 147 -0.62 11.27 2.27
C ASN A 147 -0.17 11.56 3.71
N VAL A 148 1.10 11.91 3.86
CA VAL A 148 1.70 12.38 5.11
C VAL A 148 2.49 13.65 4.83
N LEU A 149 2.39 14.63 5.72
CA LEU A 149 3.20 15.84 5.67
C LEU A 149 4.64 15.46 6.02
N LYS A 150 5.56 15.63 5.06
CA LYS A 150 6.97 15.28 5.26
C LYS A 150 7.54 15.90 6.52
N ILE A 151 8.29 15.10 7.27
CA ILE A 151 9.09 15.58 8.37
C ILE A 151 10.41 16.14 7.83
N GLU A 152 10.79 17.30 8.32
CA GLU A 152 12.06 17.95 7.96
C GLU A 152 13.08 17.77 9.09
N ALA A 153 14.37 17.88 8.81
CA ALA A 153 15.44 17.67 9.81
C ALA A 153 15.35 18.65 11.01
N THR A 154 14.60 19.74 10.89
CA THR A 154 14.34 20.71 11.96
C THR A 154 13.15 20.35 12.84
N ASP A 155 12.35 19.36 12.47
CA ASP A 155 11.11 18.98 13.17
C ASP A 155 11.40 18.02 14.35
N ASN A 156 12.16 18.50 15.35
CA ASN A 156 12.65 17.68 16.47
C ASN A 156 11.87 17.88 17.77
N THR A 157 10.82 18.69 17.77
CA THR A 157 10.00 19.00 18.94
C THR A 157 8.51 18.92 18.63
N LEU A 158 7.69 18.80 19.68
CA LEU A 158 6.24 18.86 19.56
C LEU A 158 5.78 20.23 18.99
N PRO A 159 4.74 20.27 18.15
CA PRO A 159 3.97 19.12 17.66
C PRO A 159 4.59 18.46 16.41
N ASN A 160 5.62 19.04 15.81
CA ASN A 160 6.12 18.68 14.49
C ASN A 160 6.71 17.26 14.41
N ILE A 161 7.40 16.84 15.47
CA ILE A 161 8.01 15.49 15.55
C ILE A 161 6.97 14.36 15.54
N THR A 162 5.68 14.66 15.76
CA THR A 162 4.65 13.63 15.94
C THR A 162 4.27 12.87 14.67
N GLY A 163 4.79 13.25 13.51
CA GLY A 163 4.45 12.56 12.25
C GLY A 163 5.21 13.09 11.05
N GLY A 164 4.91 12.51 9.90
CA GLY A 164 5.64 12.71 8.66
C GLY A 164 6.55 11.52 8.35
N TYR A 165 6.26 10.36 8.95
CA TYR A 165 7.06 9.15 8.83
C TYR A 165 6.45 8.13 7.86
N ILE A 166 7.33 7.50 7.08
CA ILE A 166 7.09 6.22 6.41
C ILE A 166 8.23 5.31 6.85
N THR A 167 7.91 4.27 7.60
CA THR A 167 8.87 3.32 8.17
C THR A 167 8.45 1.91 7.78
N LYS A 168 9.39 1.03 7.55
CA LYS A 168 9.09 -0.34 7.14
C LYS A 168 9.90 -1.36 7.95
N ALA A 169 9.28 -2.47 8.30
CA ALA A 169 9.99 -3.68 8.64
C ALA A 169 10.55 -4.26 7.34
N ASP A 170 11.87 -4.39 7.21
CA ASP A 170 12.49 -4.85 5.97
C ASP A 170 13.94 -5.32 6.17
N LYS A 171 14.45 -5.96 5.13
CA LYS A 171 15.87 -6.32 5.02
C LYS A 171 16.69 -5.06 4.76
N THR A 172 17.87 -5.00 5.35
CA THR A 172 18.86 -3.95 5.02
C THR A 172 19.62 -4.35 3.77
N THR A 173 19.02 -4.17 2.61
CA THR A 173 19.63 -4.44 1.33
C THR A 173 20.20 -3.15 0.75
N GLY A 174 21.37 -3.23 0.11
CA GLY A 174 22.00 -2.05 -0.47
C GLY A 174 22.67 -1.11 0.53
N GLY A 175 22.77 -1.53 1.81
CA GLY A 175 23.42 -0.73 2.85
C GLY A 175 22.49 0.23 3.59
N ASP A 176 21.17 0.11 3.42
CA ASP A 176 20.21 0.90 4.20
C ASP A 176 20.47 0.72 5.71
N PRO A 177 20.68 1.80 6.47
CA PRO A 177 20.91 1.69 7.91
C PRO A 177 19.65 1.23 8.63
N VAL A 178 19.81 0.37 9.62
CA VAL A 178 18.74 0.04 10.56
C VAL A 178 18.43 1.28 11.40
N ALA A 179 17.16 1.68 11.41
CA ALA A 179 16.69 2.77 12.26
C ALA A 179 16.55 2.28 13.71
N PHE A 180 15.84 1.17 13.90
CA PHE A 180 15.66 0.52 15.20
C PHE A 180 15.30 -0.96 15.02
N TRP A 181 15.26 -1.69 16.12
CA TRP A 181 14.88 -3.09 16.18
C TRP A 181 13.66 -3.29 17.08
N MET A 182 12.79 -4.20 16.67
CA MET A 182 11.77 -4.77 17.54
C MET A 182 11.96 -6.30 17.52
N ASP A 183 12.38 -6.84 18.63
CA ASP A 183 12.85 -8.22 18.71
C ASP A 183 13.89 -8.50 17.60
N GLU A 184 13.66 -9.47 16.74
CA GLU A 184 14.55 -9.80 15.61
C GLU A 184 14.22 -9.04 14.32
N THR A 185 13.20 -8.18 14.33
CA THR A 185 12.75 -7.44 13.15
C THR A 185 13.46 -6.10 13.03
N LYS A 186 14.05 -5.86 11.86
CA LYS A 186 14.70 -4.60 11.52
C LYS A 186 13.69 -3.61 10.97
N PHE A 187 13.75 -2.39 11.46
CA PHE A 187 13.00 -1.27 10.90
C PHE A 187 13.93 -0.30 10.19
N VAL A 188 13.49 0.18 9.03
CA VAL A 188 14.22 1.09 8.15
C VAL A 188 13.31 2.27 7.83
N HIS A 189 13.84 3.49 7.82
CA HIS A 189 13.11 4.66 7.37
C HIS A 189 13.07 4.74 5.83
N ASP A 190 11.90 4.96 5.27
CA ASP A 190 11.72 5.41 3.89
C ASP A 190 11.48 6.93 3.82
N LEU A 191 10.85 7.47 4.87
CA LEU A 191 10.72 8.89 5.15
C LEU A 191 10.76 9.12 6.67
N PRO A 192 11.63 10.03 7.20
CA PRO A 192 12.68 10.74 6.46
C PRO A 192 13.65 9.78 5.79
N LYS A 193 14.40 10.22 4.80
CA LYS A 193 15.49 9.40 4.28
C LYS A 193 16.54 9.19 5.38
N PRO A 194 17.18 7.99 5.45
CA PRO A 194 18.11 7.69 6.54
C PRO A 194 19.18 8.75 6.78
N GLU A 195 19.73 9.33 5.69
CA GLU A 195 20.72 10.40 5.73
C GLU A 195 20.19 11.73 6.29
N ASN A 196 18.87 11.90 6.37
CA ASN A 196 18.18 13.11 6.85
C ASN A 196 17.46 12.89 8.19
N ALA A 197 17.38 11.65 8.66
CA ALA A 197 16.75 11.33 9.93
C ALA A 197 17.61 11.81 11.10
N THR A 198 17.00 12.49 12.06
CA THR A 198 17.68 12.87 13.28
C THR A 198 17.52 11.79 14.36
N PRO A 199 18.44 11.73 15.35
CA PRO A 199 18.29 10.81 16.49
C PRO A 199 16.96 10.98 17.22
N GLU A 200 16.51 12.23 17.40
CA GLU A 200 15.26 12.57 18.09
C GLU A 200 14.05 12.02 17.32
N GLN A 201 14.04 12.14 16.00
CA GLN A 201 12.98 11.61 15.14
C GLN A 201 12.94 10.08 15.18
N THR A 202 14.10 9.43 15.07
CA THR A 202 14.20 7.97 15.17
C THR A 202 13.72 7.48 16.54
N GLN A 203 14.18 8.11 17.61
CA GLN A 203 13.75 7.77 18.98
C GLN A 203 12.23 7.97 19.18
N TYR A 204 11.66 9.03 18.61
CA TYR A 204 10.23 9.28 18.70
C TYR A 204 9.41 8.15 18.04
N ILE A 205 9.74 7.79 16.80
CA ILE A 205 8.96 6.76 16.08
C ILE A 205 9.19 5.37 16.69
N GLU A 206 10.39 5.05 17.13
CA GLU A 206 10.70 3.82 17.87
C GLU A 206 9.86 3.73 19.15
N ALA A 207 9.75 4.82 19.91
CA ALA A 207 8.92 4.87 21.11
C ALA A 207 7.44 4.64 20.81
N GLU A 208 6.91 5.13 19.68
CA GLU A 208 5.53 4.85 19.25
C GLU A 208 5.30 3.38 18.93
N PHE A 209 6.27 2.70 18.30
CA PHE A 209 6.20 1.27 18.05
C PHE A 209 6.30 0.43 19.33
N ASN A 210 7.20 0.79 20.23
CA ASN A 210 7.33 0.13 21.54
C ASN A 210 6.04 0.29 22.34
N ARG A 211 5.48 1.50 22.39
CA ARG A 211 4.20 1.76 23.05
C ARG A 211 3.06 0.94 22.43
N MET A 212 3.01 0.79 21.11
CA MET A 212 2.05 -0.09 20.45
C MET A 212 2.21 -1.55 20.91
N GLN A 213 3.43 -2.07 20.98
CA GLN A 213 3.68 -3.44 21.42
C GLN A 213 3.28 -3.66 22.89
N ASP A 214 3.65 -2.73 23.77
CA ASP A 214 3.33 -2.79 25.19
C ASP A 214 1.81 -2.80 25.45
N HIS A 215 1.05 -2.08 24.64
CA HIS A 215 -0.40 -1.91 24.77
C HIS A 215 -1.24 -2.74 23.79
N ALA A 216 -0.64 -3.64 23.00
CA ALA A 216 -1.37 -4.42 22.02
C ALA A 216 -2.45 -5.35 22.62
N TYR A 217 -2.25 -5.77 23.88
CA TYR A 217 -3.26 -6.53 24.65
C TYR A 217 -4.25 -5.66 25.42
N ASP A 218 -3.98 -4.36 25.54
CA ASP A 218 -4.69 -3.48 26.42
C ASP A 218 -5.89 -2.84 25.70
N ASP A 219 -7.08 -3.13 26.19
CA ASP A 219 -8.35 -2.60 25.68
C ASP A 219 -8.72 -1.23 26.26
N ASP A 220 -7.87 -0.66 27.13
CA ASP A 220 -8.16 0.64 27.74
C ASP A 220 -8.34 1.70 26.64
N LEU A 221 -9.42 2.46 26.77
CA LEU A 221 -9.79 3.51 25.83
C LEU A 221 -8.93 4.77 25.98
N ILE A 222 -8.23 4.91 27.11
CA ILE A 222 -7.39 6.07 27.42
C ILE A 222 -5.95 5.81 26.98
N ASP A 223 -5.42 4.63 27.29
CA ASP A 223 -3.99 4.31 27.08
C ASP A 223 -3.75 3.11 26.17
N GLY A 224 -4.76 2.27 25.87
CA GLY A 224 -4.66 1.07 25.07
C GLY A 224 -4.31 1.32 23.59
N TYR A 225 -4.09 0.24 22.85
CA TYR A 225 -3.65 0.25 21.43
C TYR A 225 -4.47 1.18 20.53
N ARG A 226 -5.76 1.35 20.82
CA ARG A 226 -6.68 2.21 20.05
C ARG A 226 -6.29 3.68 20.04
N THR A 227 -5.52 4.13 21.03
CA THR A 227 -5.01 5.51 21.08
C THR A 227 -3.78 5.69 20.22
N ILE A 228 -3.07 4.61 19.91
CA ILE A 228 -1.78 4.59 19.24
C ILE A 228 -1.93 4.30 17.76
N ILE A 229 -2.72 3.26 17.40
CA ILE A 229 -2.89 2.81 16.03
C ILE A 229 -4.23 3.22 15.43
N ASP A 230 -4.25 3.37 14.11
CA ASP A 230 -5.46 3.41 13.30
C ASP A 230 -5.97 1.99 13.10
N VAL A 231 -6.88 1.54 13.93
CA VAL A 231 -7.40 0.17 13.94
C VAL A 231 -7.92 -0.28 12.58
N PRO A 232 -8.70 0.53 11.82
CA PRO A 232 -9.14 0.13 10.48
C PRO A 232 -7.99 -0.18 9.52
N SER A 233 -6.89 0.58 9.55
CA SER A 233 -5.75 0.32 8.67
C SER A 233 -5.04 -0.98 9.02
N PHE A 234 -4.86 -1.28 10.32
CA PHE A 234 -4.27 -2.54 10.77
C PHE A 234 -5.15 -3.74 10.42
N VAL A 235 -6.46 -3.62 10.63
CA VAL A 235 -7.44 -4.66 10.29
C VAL A 235 -7.42 -4.97 8.80
N ASP A 236 -7.50 -3.96 7.93
CA ASP A 236 -7.49 -4.18 6.49
C ASP A 236 -6.15 -4.71 5.99
N PHE A 237 -5.03 -4.20 6.56
CA PHE A 237 -3.70 -4.70 6.24
C PHE A 237 -3.56 -6.18 6.58
N MET A 238 -3.99 -6.59 7.79
CA MET A 238 -4.01 -8.00 8.18
C MET A 238 -4.89 -8.83 7.25
N LEU A 239 -6.11 -8.39 6.96
CA LEU A 239 -7.04 -9.14 6.09
C LEU A 239 -6.47 -9.39 4.71
N VAL A 240 -5.83 -8.39 4.07
CA VAL A 240 -5.22 -8.56 2.75
C VAL A 240 -4.04 -9.52 2.83
N ASN A 241 -3.13 -9.32 3.76
CA ASN A 241 -1.93 -10.15 3.88
C ASN A 241 -2.26 -11.59 4.27
N GLU A 242 -3.18 -11.78 5.20
CA GLU A 242 -3.60 -13.11 5.64
C GLU A 242 -4.43 -13.84 4.57
N LEU A 243 -5.29 -13.15 3.83
CA LEU A 243 -6.01 -13.77 2.71
C LEU A 243 -5.06 -14.24 1.61
N CYS A 244 -4.05 -13.45 1.30
CA CYS A 244 -2.99 -13.81 0.36
C CYS A 244 -2.00 -14.83 0.95
N SER A 245 -1.92 -14.96 2.27
CA SER A 245 -0.86 -15.67 2.98
C SER A 245 0.51 -15.24 2.46
N ASN A 246 0.79 -13.93 2.54
CA ASN A 246 2.03 -13.34 2.05
C ASN A 246 3.22 -13.77 2.90
N ALA A 247 4.16 -14.48 2.29
CA ALA A 247 5.28 -15.11 3.02
C ALA A 247 6.30 -14.12 3.61
N ASP A 248 6.35 -12.89 3.09
CA ASP A 248 7.31 -11.87 3.56
C ASP A 248 6.68 -10.89 4.57
N VAL A 249 5.34 -10.92 4.74
CA VAL A 249 4.64 -9.98 5.61
C VAL A 249 5.11 -10.04 7.07
N TYR A 250 4.94 -8.94 7.75
CA TYR A 250 5.28 -8.67 9.15
C TYR A 250 6.78 -8.52 9.41
N GLN A 251 7.62 -9.38 8.84
CA GLN A 251 9.08 -9.35 9.01
C GLN A 251 9.80 -8.51 7.94
N SER A 252 9.25 -8.46 6.73
CA SER A 252 9.84 -7.75 5.58
C SER A 252 8.77 -7.07 4.76
N SER A 253 9.14 -6.06 3.96
CA SER A 253 8.23 -5.36 3.03
C SER A 253 6.94 -4.85 3.69
N THR A 254 6.95 -4.66 5.01
CA THR A 254 5.80 -4.24 5.82
C THR A 254 5.91 -2.77 6.16
N PHE A 255 5.16 -1.96 5.43
CA PHE A 255 5.17 -0.51 5.58
C PHE A 255 4.21 -0.04 6.67
N PHE A 256 4.62 1.04 7.32
CA PHE A 256 3.83 1.82 8.26
C PHE A 256 4.01 3.30 7.95
N HIS A 257 3.02 4.10 8.28
CA HIS A 257 3.13 5.55 8.16
C HIS A 257 2.38 6.26 9.28
N LYS A 258 2.84 7.45 9.61
CA LYS A 258 2.25 8.28 10.66
C LYS A 258 2.30 9.73 10.24
N ASP A 259 1.14 10.38 10.10
CA ASP A 259 1.07 11.82 9.87
C ASP A 259 1.10 12.60 11.18
N ARG A 260 1.35 13.90 11.11
CA ARG A 260 1.43 14.78 12.29
C ARG A 260 0.14 14.75 13.10
N GLY A 261 0.28 14.53 14.40
CA GLY A 261 -0.85 14.36 15.31
C GLY A 261 -1.73 13.15 15.03
N GLY A 262 -1.40 12.35 14.00
CA GLY A 262 -2.13 11.16 13.60
C GLY A 262 -1.71 9.92 14.38
N LYS A 263 -2.46 8.84 14.18
CA LYS A 263 -2.16 7.51 14.69
C LYS A 263 -1.23 6.78 13.73
N LEU A 264 -0.50 5.80 14.24
CA LEU A 264 0.28 4.88 13.42
C LEU A 264 -0.65 4.05 12.54
N ARG A 265 -0.36 3.94 11.25
CA ARG A 265 -1.14 3.22 10.25
C ARG A 265 -0.30 2.11 9.63
N ALA A 266 -0.89 0.92 9.48
CA ALA A 266 -0.28 -0.17 8.72
C ALA A 266 -0.56 0.01 7.22
N GLY A 267 0.45 -0.30 6.40
CA GLY A 267 0.41 -0.13 4.96
C GLY A 267 1.24 1.06 4.46
N PRO A 268 1.28 1.22 3.13
CA PRO A 268 0.58 0.44 2.10
C PRO A 268 1.11 -0.99 1.94
N VAL A 269 0.31 -1.86 1.34
CA VAL A 269 0.71 -3.23 1.01
C VAL A 269 1.79 -3.22 -0.08
N TRP A 270 2.75 -4.18 0.01
CA TRP A 270 3.89 -4.26 -0.89
C TRP A 270 4.44 -5.68 -0.98
N ASP A 271 4.93 -6.08 -2.17
CA ASP A 271 5.70 -7.31 -2.44
C ASP A 271 4.95 -8.61 -2.11
N PHE A 272 4.01 -8.98 -2.98
CA PHE A 272 3.18 -10.18 -2.83
C PHE A 272 3.58 -11.33 -3.76
N ASN A 273 4.74 -11.26 -4.38
CA ASN A 273 5.22 -12.26 -5.33
C ASN A 273 5.29 -13.68 -4.73
N GLN A 274 5.41 -13.80 -3.41
CA GLN A 274 5.48 -15.05 -2.66
C GLN A 274 4.20 -15.39 -1.89
N SER A 275 3.06 -14.96 -2.39
CA SER A 275 1.73 -15.17 -1.80
C SER A 275 0.90 -16.21 -2.57
N PHE A 276 -0.34 -16.44 -2.13
CA PHE A 276 -1.30 -17.35 -2.77
C PHE A 276 -0.76 -18.76 -3.06
N GLY A 277 -0.07 -19.35 -2.09
CA GLY A 277 0.49 -20.68 -2.22
C GLY A 277 1.69 -20.77 -3.17
N SER A 278 2.47 -19.68 -3.28
CA SER A 278 3.74 -19.70 -4.03
C SER A 278 4.64 -20.81 -3.54
N THR A 279 5.22 -21.55 -4.48
CA THR A 279 6.16 -22.64 -4.18
C THR A 279 7.60 -22.20 -4.06
N PHE A 280 7.87 -20.93 -4.31
CA PHE A 280 9.24 -20.42 -4.31
C PHE A 280 9.93 -20.52 -2.94
N THR A 281 9.24 -20.09 -1.86
CA THR A 281 9.74 -20.22 -0.48
C THR A 281 9.03 -21.30 0.31
N ASN A 282 7.95 -21.86 -0.24
CA ASN A 282 7.06 -22.80 0.46
C ASN A 282 6.59 -22.27 1.83
N SER A 283 6.36 -20.98 1.94
CA SER A 283 5.96 -20.29 3.18
C SER A 283 4.58 -19.63 3.11
N SER A 284 3.86 -19.81 2.00
CA SER A 284 2.48 -19.34 1.82
C SER A 284 1.54 -20.53 1.99
N HIS A 285 0.87 -20.59 3.14
CA HIS A 285 0.06 -21.77 3.54
C HIS A 285 -1.43 -21.43 3.60
N VAL A 286 -2.28 -22.42 3.35
CA VAL A 286 -3.74 -22.27 3.44
C VAL A 286 -4.22 -22.25 4.89
N ASP A 287 -3.57 -23.00 5.77
CA ASP A 287 -4.07 -23.50 7.05
C ASP A 287 -3.35 -22.93 8.29
N GLN A 288 -2.66 -21.79 8.15
CA GLN A 288 -2.07 -21.09 9.28
C GLN A 288 -2.07 -19.57 9.07
N TRP A 289 -2.01 -18.81 10.16
CA TRP A 289 -1.80 -17.37 10.13
C TRP A 289 -0.34 -17.03 9.86
N GLN A 290 -0.06 -16.03 9.04
CA GLN A 290 1.32 -15.63 8.73
C GLN A 290 2.05 -15.03 9.92
N PHE A 291 1.35 -14.36 10.83
CA PHE A 291 1.96 -13.85 12.07
C PHE A 291 2.39 -14.98 13.03
N ASN A 292 2.03 -16.24 12.75
CA ASN A 292 2.46 -17.44 13.48
C ASN A 292 3.22 -18.43 12.60
N ASN A 293 3.79 -17.99 11.48
CA ASN A 293 4.43 -18.87 10.49
C ASN A 293 5.91 -19.12 10.78
N GLY A 294 6.21 -19.87 11.83
CA GLY A 294 7.55 -20.42 12.11
C GLY A 294 8.64 -19.35 12.20
N ASN A 295 9.67 -19.45 11.35
CA ASN A 295 10.83 -18.55 11.36
C ASN A 295 10.61 -17.20 10.62
N ARG A 296 9.38 -16.90 10.20
CA ARG A 296 9.01 -15.68 9.48
C ARG A 296 8.05 -14.80 10.28
N ILE A 297 8.20 -14.84 11.58
CA ILE A 297 7.38 -14.06 12.50
C ILE A 297 7.93 -12.63 12.54
N GLY A 298 7.05 -11.66 12.34
CA GLY A 298 7.35 -10.26 12.56
C GLY A 298 7.26 -9.86 14.04
N PRO A 299 7.22 -8.57 14.35
CA PRO A 299 7.09 -8.10 15.72
C PRO A 299 5.88 -8.72 16.43
N PRO A 300 5.99 -9.06 17.71
CA PRO A 300 4.94 -9.77 18.47
C PRO A 300 3.59 -9.05 18.52
N PHE A 301 3.55 -7.73 18.39
CA PHE A 301 2.30 -6.98 18.46
C PHE A 301 1.23 -7.45 17.44
N TRP A 302 1.63 -8.09 16.34
CA TRP A 302 0.65 -8.64 15.38
C TRP A 302 -0.15 -9.80 15.97
N SER A 303 0.53 -10.74 16.63
CA SER A 303 -0.14 -11.84 17.34
C SER A 303 -0.89 -11.31 18.57
N TYR A 304 -0.32 -10.35 19.30
CA TYR A 304 -0.95 -9.72 20.46
C TYR A 304 -2.27 -9.03 20.10
N LEU A 305 -2.30 -8.26 19.02
CA LEU A 305 -3.54 -7.67 18.53
C LEU A 305 -4.57 -8.75 18.12
N PHE A 306 -4.13 -9.83 17.48
CA PHE A 306 -5.02 -10.92 17.11
C PHE A 306 -5.59 -11.67 18.34
N ASP A 307 -4.80 -11.83 19.38
CA ASP A 307 -5.22 -12.47 20.63
C ASP A 307 -6.10 -11.55 21.50
N ASN A 308 -6.02 -10.24 21.28
CA ASN A 308 -6.90 -9.27 21.91
C ASN A 308 -8.35 -9.48 21.42
N SER A 309 -9.27 -9.72 22.36
CA SER A 309 -10.66 -10.10 22.04
C SER A 309 -11.41 -9.02 21.27
N ASP A 310 -11.17 -7.76 21.59
CA ASP A 310 -11.83 -6.62 20.95
C ASP A 310 -11.29 -6.35 19.56
N PHE A 311 -9.97 -6.39 19.37
CA PHE A 311 -9.35 -6.27 18.04
C PHE A 311 -9.80 -7.42 17.13
N ARG A 312 -9.75 -8.65 17.63
CA ARG A 312 -10.20 -9.84 16.90
C ARG A 312 -11.67 -9.76 16.52
N CYS A 313 -12.50 -9.20 17.36
CA CYS A 313 -13.91 -8.96 17.07
C CYS A 313 -14.08 -7.96 15.90
N VAL A 314 -13.35 -6.84 15.90
CA VAL A 314 -13.36 -5.86 14.81
C VAL A 314 -12.87 -6.51 13.51
N LEU A 315 -11.78 -7.30 13.59
CA LEU A 315 -11.23 -8.04 12.46
C LEU A 315 -12.25 -9.02 11.86
N ALA A 316 -12.91 -9.84 12.70
CA ALA A 316 -13.93 -10.81 12.28
C ALA A 316 -15.16 -10.11 11.67
N LYS A 317 -15.62 -9.00 12.27
CA LYS A 317 -16.71 -8.20 11.73
C LYS A 317 -16.35 -7.63 10.36
N ARG A 318 -15.15 -7.05 10.22
CA ARG A 318 -14.69 -6.49 8.96
C ARG A 318 -14.55 -7.57 7.89
N TRP A 319 -13.98 -8.73 8.24
CA TRP A 319 -13.92 -9.88 7.33
C TRP A 319 -15.30 -10.27 6.81
N ASN A 320 -16.27 -10.42 7.69
CA ASN A 320 -17.63 -10.78 7.30
C ASN A 320 -18.29 -9.75 6.38
N GLU A 321 -18.00 -8.47 6.56
CA GLU A 321 -18.44 -7.38 5.70
C GLU A 321 -17.81 -7.46 4.29
N VAL A 322 -16.47 -7.57 4.21
CA VAL A 322 -15.75 -7.46 2.94
C VAL A 322 -15.75 -8.74 2.11
N LYS A 323 -16.01 -9.91 2.71
CA LYS A 323 -16.17 -11.20 2.01
C LYS A 323 -17.59 -11.46 1.53
N ALA A 324 -18.58 -10.68 1.94
CA ALA A 324 -19.98 -10.89 1.57
C ALA A 324 -20.15 -10.89 0.04
N LEU A 325 -21.27 -11.41 -0.43
CA LEU A 325 -21.58 -11.50 -1.86
C LEU A 325 -21.41 -10.12 -2.55
N GLY A 326 -20.64 -10.07 -3.61
CA GLY A 326 -20.34 -8.86 -4.38
C GLY A 326 -19.39 -7.86 -3.69
N LYS A 327 -18.82 -8.20 -2.54
CA LYS A 327 -17.85 -7.34 -1.85
C LYS A 327 -16.39 -7.66 -2.26
N PRO A 328 -15.44 -6.74 -2.02
CA PRO A 328 -14.09 -6.80 -2.59
C PRO A 328 -13.29 -8.06 -2.30
N LEU A 329 -13.44 -8.66 -1.12
CA LEU A 329 -12.72 -9.87 -0.73
C LEU A 329 -13.57 -11.14 -0.86
N ASN A 330 -14.72 -11.05 -1.55
CA ASN A 330 -15.49 -12.22 -1.91
C ASN A 330 -14.71 -13.08 -2.91
N LYS A 331 -14.63 -14.40 -2.67
CA LYS A 331 -13.86 -15.32 -3.51
C LYS A 331 -14.24 -15.29 -4.99
N ASP A 332 -15.53 -15.13 -5.29
CA ASP A 332 -16.01 -15.13 -6.68
C ASP A 332 -15.67 -13.80 -7.38
N VAL A 333 -15.70 -12.68 -6.65
CA VAL A 333 -15.22 -11.37 -7.12
C VAL A 333 -13.72 -11.41 -7.41
N LEU A 334 -12.93 -12.00 -6.51
CA LEU A 334 -11.49 -12.14 -6.70
C LEU A 334 -11.13 -13.04 -7.88
N ILE A 335 -11.84 -14.15 -8.06
CA ILE A 335 -11.63 -15.05 -9.21
C ILE A 335 -12.02 -14.33 -10.52
N ALA A 336 -13.14 -13.61 -10.55
CA ALA A 336 -13.52 -12.84 -11.72
C ALA A 336 -12.49 -11.74 -12.06
N TYR A 337 -11.93 -11.08 -11.06
CA TYR A 337 -10.86 -10.10 -11.26
C TYR A 337 -9.58 -10.74 -11.81
N LEU A 338 -9.20 -11.90 -11.27
CA LEU A 338 -8.07 -12.71 -11.77
C LEU A 338 -8.29 -13.05 -13.26
N ASP A 339 -9.48 -13.55 -13.63
CA ASP A 339 -9.80 -13.93 -15.00
C ASP A 339 -9.74 -12.76 -15.98
N ASN A 340 -10.27 -11.63 -15.57
CA ASN A 340 -10.23 -10.40 -16.36
C ASN A 340 -8.78 -9.93 -16.59
N ALA A 341 -7.94 -9.95 -15.54
CA ALA A 341 -6.55 -9.55 -15.65
C ALA A 341 -5.75 -10.51 -16.54
N LEU A 342 -5.97 -11.82 -16.43
CA LEU A 342 -5.33 -12.82 -17.31
C LEU A 342 -5.79 -12.70 -18.75
N SER A 343 -7.07 -12.41 -18.97
CA SER A 343 -7.60 -12.14 -20.31
C SER A 343 -6.93 -10.92 -20.94
N TYR A 344 -6.74 -9.86 -20.15
CA TYR A 344 -6.07 -8.63 -20.60
C TYR A 344 -4.64 -8.85 -21.06
N ILE A 345 -3.88 -9.73 -20.37
CA ILE A 345 -2.47 -10.03 -20.71
C ILE A 345 -2.32 -11.30 -21.57
N SER A 346 -3.40 -11.89 -22.04
CA SER A 346 -3.39 -13.20 -22.71
C SER A 346 -2.44 -13.30 -23.89
N GLU A 347 -2.29 -12.22 -24.67
CA GLU A 347 -1.34 -12.17 -25.80
C GLU A 347 0.13 -12.00 -25.36
N ALA A 348 0.36 -11.37 -24.19
CA ALA A 348 1.72 -11.17 -23.70
C ALA A 348 2.31 -12.42 -23.03
N ILE A 349 1.46 -13.28 -22.45
CA ILE A 349 1.89 -14.52 -21.75
C ILE A 349 2.75 -15.42 -22.65
N PRO A 350 2.35 -15.77 -23.88
CA PRO A 350 3.21 -16.59 -24.76
C PRO A 350 4.55 -15.92 -25.10
N ARG A 351 4.56 -14.59 -25.32
CA ARG A 351 5.79 -13.84 -25.62
C ARG A 351 6.72 -13.78 -24.41
N GLU A 352 6.16 -13.63 -23.21
CA GLU A 352 6.91 -13.70 -21.96
C GLU A 352 7.55 -15.05 -21.78
N SER A 353 6.79 -16.15 -21.97
CA SER A 353 7.28 -17.51 -21.90
C SER A 353 8.39 -17.78 -22.93
N GLN A 354 8.21 -17.34 -24.17
CA GLN A 354 9.23 -17.47 -25.23
C GLN A 354 10.52 -16.71 -24.87
N ARG A 355 10.39 -15.54 -24.24
CA ARG A 355 11.56 -14.70 -23.91
C ARG A 355 12.36 -15.23 -22.72
N TRP A 356 11.71 -15.72 -21.68
CA TRP A 356 12.34 -16.03 -20.41
C TRP A 356 12.32 -17.54 -20.04
N GLY A 357 11.49 -18.32 -20.67
CA GLY A 357 11.36 -19.76 -20.38
C GLY A 357 10.84 -20.08 -18.97
N ALA A 358 10.77 -19.10 -18.10
CA ALA A 358 10.46 -19.27 -16.67
C ALA A 358 8.97 -19.52 -16.37
N ILE A 359 8.10 -19.42 -17.39
CA ILE A 359 6.64 -19.48 -17.22
C ILE A 359 6.07 -20.83 -17.68
N ASN A 360 6.91 -21.87 -17.77
CA ASN A 360 6.45 -23.19 -18.20
C ASN A 360 5.31 -23.74 -17.32
N ASP A 361 5.18 -23.24 -16.08
CA ASP A 361 4.14 -23.61 -15.13
C ASP A 361 3.02 -22.56 -14.97
N HIS A 362 2.91 -21.59 -15.87
CA HIS A 362 1.95 -20.50 -15.74
C HIS A 362 0.52 -20.98 -15.47
N ALA A 363 -0.01 -21.89 -16.29
CA ALA A 363 -1.37 -22.40 -16.12
C ALA A 363 -1.55 -23.16 -14.80
N THR A 364 -0.57 -23.97 -14.41
CA THR A 364 -0.55 -24.67 -13.12
C THR A 364 -0.54 -23.70 -11.96
N ASP A 365 0.27 -22.64 -12.05
CA ASP A 365 0.40 -21.64 -10.99
C ASP A 365 -0.84 -20.75 -10.88
N VAL A 366 -1.47 -20.38 -11.99
CA VAL A 366 -2.78 -19.71 -12.01
C VAL A 366 -3.85 -20.56 -11.32
N ASN A 367 -3.91 -21.86 -11.62
CA ASN A 367 -4.84 -22.76 -10.96
C ASN A 367 -4.54 -22.91 -9.46
N ARG A 368 -3.26 -22.84 -9.06
CA ARG A 368 -2.87 -22.79 -7.65
C ARG A 368 -3.41 -21.55 -6.96
N VAL A 369 -3.27 -20.36 -7.57
CA VAL A 369 -3.84 -19.11 -7.04
C VAL A 369 -5.36 -19.21 -6.87
N ARG A 370 -6.09 -19.76 -7.86
CA ARG A 370 -7.56 -19.95 -7.77
C ARG A 370 -7.95 -20.85 -6.60
N ASN A 371 -7.33 -22.02 -6.53
CA ASN A 371 -7.60 -22.99 -5.48
C ASN A 371 -7.23 -22.41 -4.10
N PHE A 372 -6.13 -21.66 -4.04
CA PHE A 372 -5.71 -21.00 -2.82
C PHE A 372 -6.76 -20.03 -2.31
N ILE A 373 -7.28 -19.15 -3.16
CA ILE A 373 -8.33 -18.17 -2.79
C ILE A 373 -9.55 -18.88 -2.19
N VAL A 374 -10.02 -19.95 -2.82
CA VAL A 374 -11.19 -20.72 -2.34
C VAL A 374 -10.91 -21.36 -0.98
N ASN A 375 -9.80 -22.09 -0.87
CA ASN A 375 -9.45 -22.84 0.32
C ASN A 375 -9.11 -21.89 1.49
N ARG A 376 -8.37 -20.83 1.22
CA ARG A 376 -7.97 -19.83 2.22
C ARG A 376 -9.17 -19.07 2.77
N THR A 377 -10.10 -18.66 1.90
CA THR A 377 -11.36 -18.04 2.33
C THR A 377 -12.13 -18.95 3.27
N THR A 378 -12.21 -20.24 2.95
CA THR A 378 -12.88 -21.24 3.80
C THR A 378 -12.16 -21.39 5.14
N TRP A 379 -10.83 -21.47 5.13
CA TRP A 379 -10.06 -21.60 6.35
C TRP A 379 -10.17 -20.36 7.26
N ILE A 380 -10.07 -19.14 6.70
CA ILE A 380 -10.24 -17.90 7.47
C ILE A 380 -11.64 -17.85 8.09
N ASN A 381 -12.68 -18.22 7.36
CA ASN A 381 -14.05 -18.28 7.88
C ASN A 381 -14.16 -19.10 9.16
N ASN A 382 -13.41 -20.21 9.23
CA ASN A 382 -13.46 -21.14 10.35
C ASN A 382 -12.54 -20.73 11.52
N ASN A 383 -11.56 -19.84 11.29
CA ASN A 383 -10.48 -19.57 12.25
C ASN A 383 -10.42 -18.12 12.74
N ILE A 384 -11.10 -17.17 12.06
CA ILE A 384 -11.01 -15.75 12.42
C ILE A 384 -11.73 -15.41 13.73
N GLY A 385 -12.68 -16.23 14.16
CA GLY A 385 -13.46 -16.04 15.37
C GLY A 385 -14.86 -15.50 15.13
N SER A 386 -15.60 -15.33 16.21
CA SER A 386 -16.98 -14.84 16.19
C SER A 386 -17.01 -13.32 16.35
N PHE A 387 -17.92 -12.67 15.63
CA PHE A 387 -18.24 -11.25 15.79
C PHE A 387 -19.64 -11.04 16.41
N ALA A 388 -20.31 -12.13 16.82
CA ALA A 388 -21.69 -12.09 17.33
C ALA A 388 -21.83 -11.29 18.65
N ASN A 389 -20.76 -11.21 19.43
CA ASN A 389 -20.74 -10.59 20.76
C ASN A 389 -19.77 -9.38 20.84
N CYS A 390 -19.57 -8.65 19.76
CA CYS A 390 -18.77 -7.42 19.75
C CYS A 390 -19.46 -6.25 20.48
N ALA A 391 -20.31 -6.51 21.45
CA ALA A 391 -21.07 -5.48 22.19
C ALA A 391 -20.16 -4.52 22.99
N ASN A 392 -18.93 -4.94 23.29
CA ASN A 392 -17.98 -4.14 24.05
C ASN A 392 -16.98 -3.37 23.17
N VAL A 393 -17.06 -3.50 21.83
CA VAL A 393 -16.26 -2.67 20.94
C VAL A 393 -16.86 -1.27 20.98
N LEU A 394 -16.34 -0.44 21.86
CA LEU A 394 -16.73 0.95 21.99
C LEU A 394 -16.29 1.69 20.72
N LEU A 395 -17.21 1.79 19.77
CA LEU A 395 -17.05 2.77 18.69
C LEU A 395 -16.96 4.16 19.32
N PRO A 396 -16.10 5.04 18.78
CA PRO A 396 -16.14 6.43 19.21
C PRO A 396 -17.58 6.91 19.15
N PRO A 397 -18.12 7.52 20.20
CA PRO A 397 -19.52 7.95 20.24
C PRO A 397 -19.73 9.19 19.36
N LEU A 398 -19.33 9.07 18.10
CA LEU A 398 -19.40 10.12 17.09
C LEU A 398 -20.44 9.76 16.04
N VAL A 399 -21.29 10.71 15.73
CA VAL A 399 -22.25 10.58 14.64
C VAL A 399 -22.14 11.75 13.68
N ILE A 400 -22.29 11.46 12.38
CA ILE A 400 -22.46 12.51 11.36
C ILE A 400 -23.91 12.97 11.45
N THR A 401 -24.10 14.24 11.84
CA THR A 401 -25.45 14.81 12.01
C THR A 401 -25.89 15.64 10.82
N LYS A 402 -24.94 16.10 9.99
CA LYS A 402 -25.26 16.89 8.79
C LYS A 402 -24.11 16.77 7.77
N ILE A 403 -24.48 16.68 6.51
CA ILE A 403 -23.59 16.87 5.36
C ILE A 403 -24.17 18.02 4.54
N ASN A 404 -23.36 19.04 4.28
CA ASN A 404 -23.71 20.16 3.41
C ASN A 404 -22.84 20.08 2.15
N TYR A 405 -23.36 19.44 1.13
CA TYR A 405 -22.65 19.21 -0.13
C TYR A 405 -23.21 20.11 -1.22
N ASN A 406 -22.34 20.75 -1.99
CA ASN A 406 -22.66 21.63 -3.11
C ASN A 406 -23.77 22.66 -2.81
N PRO A 407 -23.61 23.45 -1.72
CA PRO A 407 -24.59 24.46 -1.35
C PRO A 407 -24.65 25.59 -2.39
N LYS A 408 -25.78 26.28 -2.44
CA LYS A 408 -25.94 27.46 -3.32
C LYS A 408 -25.03 28.59 -2.83
N THR A 409 -24.35 29.24 -3.76
CA THR A 409 -23.56 30.45 -3.51
C THR A 409 -24.44 31.63 -3.10
N SER A 410 -23.87 32.57 -2.37
CA SER A 410 -24.54 33.85 -1.98
C SER A 410 -23.56 35.02 -2.11
N THR A 411 -24.08 36.24 -1.96
CA THR A 411 -23.26 37.47 -2.10
C THR A 411 -22.07 37.51 -1.15
N GLY A 412 -22.19 36.94 0.06
CA GLY A 412 -21.08 36.83 1.02
C GLY A 412 -20.16 35.63 0.85
N PHE A 413 -20.59 34.63 0.05
CA PHE A 413 -19.89 33.37 -0.18
C PHE A 413 -20.02 32.97 -1.65
N PRO A 414 -19.16 33.53 -2.52
CA PRO A 414 -19.25 33.29 -3.96
C PRO A 414 -18.79 31.93 -4.44
N VAL A 415 -18.08 31.18 -3.59
CA VAL A 415 -17.55 29.85 -3.90
C VAL A 415 -18.35 28.81 -3.14
N SER A 416 -18.97 27.86 -3.84
CA SER A 416 -19.80 26.81 -3.23
C SER A 416 -19.00 25.93 -2.25
N ASN A 417 -17.78 25.57 -2.62
CA ASN A 417 -16.93 24.71 -1.79
C ASN A 417 -16.58 25.30 -0.43
N ASP A 418 -16.56 26.64 -0.30
CA ASP A 418 -16.30 27.31 0.99
C ASP A 418 -17.46 27.12 1.99
N LEU A 419 -18.59 26.64 1.53
CA LEU A 419 -19.78 26.37 2.35
C LEU A 419 -20.03 24.87 2.57
N GLU A 420 -19.21 24.02 1.99
CA GLU A 420 -19.30 22.57 2.22
C GLU A 420 -18.80 22.20 3.61
N PHE A 421 -19.53 21.34 4.29
CA PHE A 421 -19.09 20.84 5.59
C PHE A 421 -19.72 19.50 5.96
N VAL A 422 -19.06 18.81 6.87
CA VAL A 422 -19.60 17.66 7.61
C VAL A 422 -19.71 18.04 9.08
N ALA A 423 -20.88 17.83 9.69
CA ALA A 423 -21.08 18.06 11.11
C ALA A 423 -20.97 16.74 11.87
N LEU A 424 -20.03 16.68 12.80
CA LEU A 424 -19.86 15.58 13.74
C LEU A 424 -20.43 15.98 15.12
N GLN A 425 -21.06 15.04 15.79
CA GLN A 425 -21.54 15.19 17.15
C GLN A 425 -20.99 14.07 18.02
N ASN A 426 -20.43 14.44 19.17
CA ASN A 426 -20.17 13.52 20.26
C ASN A 426 -21.51 13.29 21.00
N ILE A 427 -21.97 12.03 21.03
CA ILE A 427 -23.23 11.64 21.67
C ILE A 427 -23.01 11.02 23.06
N SER A 428 -21.78 11.05 23.58
CA SER A 428 -21.44 10.55 24.90
C SER A 428 -21.49 11.67 25.96
N ASP A 429 -21.40 11.26 27.20
CA ASP A 429 -21.31 12.07 28.40
C ASP A 429 -19.89 12.48 28.80
N ARG A 430 -18.91 12.27 27.91
CA ARG A 430 -17.49 12.58 28.11
C ARG A 430 -16.85 13.15 26.86
N SER A 431 -15.76 13.85 27.04
CA SER A 431 -14.93 14.36 25.93
C SER A 431 -14.33 13.19 25.14
N VAL A 432 -14.30 13.33 23.82
CA VAL A 432 -13.68 12.38 22.89
C VAL A 432 -12.45 13.02 22.28
N ASN A 433 -11.31 12.33 22.37
CA ASN A 433 -10.10 12.71 21.67
C ASN A 433 -10.25 12.37 20.17
N LEU A 434 -10.17 13.39 19.34
CA LEU A 434 -10.25 13.27 17.88
C LEU A 434 -8.89 13.26 17.19
N SER A 435 -7.78 13.34 17.93
CA SER A 435 -6.44 13.36 17.34
C SER A 435 -6.26 12.21 16.37
N GLY A 436 -5.95 12.52 15.11
CA GLY A 436 -5.74 11.52 14.07
C GLY A 436 -6.99 10.84 13.53
N VAL A 437 -8.19 11.15 14.02
CA VAL A 437 -9.44 10.70 13.39
C VAL A 437 -9.55 11.29 12.00
N TYR A 438 -9.89 10.50 11.02
CA TYR A 438 -9.96 10.92 9.62
C TYR A 438 -11.15 10.26 8.90
N PHE A 439 -11.51 10.84 7.76
CA PHE A 439 -12.50 10.24 6.87
C PHE A 439 -11.83 9.24 5.94
N ARG A 440 -12.32 8.01 5.94
CA ARG A 440 -11.68 6.88 5.23
C ARG A 440 -12.00 6.82 3.74
N GLN A 441 -13.15 7.31 3.31
CA GLN A 441 -13.61 7.14 1.92
C GLN A 441 -13.19 8.28 1.01
N LEU A 442 -13.02 7.96 -0.27
CA LEU A 442 -12.63 8.89 -1.32
C LEU A 442 -13.57 10.11 -1.39
N GLY A 443 -12.99 11.30 -1.43
CA GLY A 443 -13.70 12.57 -1.59
C GLY A 443 -13.63 13.50 -0.39
N LEU A 444 -13.26 13.02 0.80
CA LEU A 444 -13.02 13.85 1.97
C LEU A 444 -11.68 13.45 2.60
N THR A 445 -10.68 14.32 2.47
CA THR A 445 -9.29 14.06 2.89
C THR A 445 -8.93 14.84 4.16
N PHE A 446 -9.85 14.95 5.10
CA PHE A 446 -9.62 15.67 6.34
C PHE A 446 -9.21 14.70 7.46
N GLN A 447 -8.17 15.08 8.21
CA GLN A 447 -7.75 14.44 9.44
C GLN A 447 -7.70 15.47 10.57
N PHE A 448 -8.22 15.09 11.74
CA PHE A 448 -8.16 15.97 12.90
C PHE A 448 -6.72 16.16 13.38
N PRO A 449 -6.29 17.42 13.61
CA PRO A 449 -4.97 17.73 14.17
C PRO A 449 -4.75 17.09 15.54
N TYR A 450 -3.47 17.01 15.93
CA TYR A 450 -3.08 16.61 17.28
C TYR A 450 -3.78 17.48 18.34
N ASN A 451 -4.16 16.85 19.46
CA ASN A 451 -4.86 17.47 20.58
C ASN A 451 -6.25 18.02 20.23
N SER A 452 -6.87 17.52 19.15
CA SER A 452 -8.28 17.82 18.86
C SER A 452 -9.20 17.05 19.78
N HIS A 453 -10.10 17.76 20.45
CA HIS A 453 -11.10 17.18 21.33
C HIS A 453 -12.50 17.65 20.94
N LEU A 454 -13.49 16.78 21.11
CA LEU A 454 -14.89 17.15 21.00
C LEU A 454 -15.55 16.89 22.35
N LEU A 455 -16.01 17.98 22.98
CA LEU A 455 -16.62 17.94 24.29
C LEU A 455 -17.91 17.10 24.27
N GLU A 456 -18.34 16.67 25.45
CA GLU A 456 -19.58 15.92 25.65
C GLU A 456 -20.77 16.62 24.98
N GLN A 457 -21.60 15.85 24.29
CA GLN A 457 -22.82 16.30 23.61
C GLN A 457 -22.67 17.53 22.69
N THR A 458 -21.45 17.89 22.31
CA THR A 458 -21.19 19.02 21.43
C THR A 458 -21.09 18.62 19.96
N LYS A 459 -21.22 19.60 19.06
CA LYS A 459 -21.06 19.46 17.62
C LYS A 459 -19.82 20.21 17.14
N ARG A 460 -19.15 19.67 16.13
CA ARG A 460 -18.11 20.33 15.37
C ARG A 460 -18.42 20.26 13.89
N PHE A 461 -18.16 21.34 13.17
CA PHE A 461 -18.24 21.42 11.71
C PHE A 461 -16.83 21.34 11.12
N ILE A 462 -16.68 20.63 10.03
CA ILE A 462 -15.41 20.37 9.33
C ILE A 462 -15.63 20.66 7.87
#